data_004a5e06965ce73e3107d2fb1db1f17e
#
_entry.id   004a5e06965ce73e3107d2fb1db1f17e
#
_cell.length_a   1.000
_cell.length_b   1.000
_cell.length_c   1.000
_cell.angle_alpha   90.00
_cell.angle_beta   90.00
_cell.angle_gamma   90.00
#
_symmetry.space_group_name_H-M   'P 1'
#
loop_
_entity.id
_entity.type
_entity.pdbx_description
1 polymer ?
#
loop_
_entity_poly.entity_id
_entity_poly.type
_entity_poly.pdbx_seq_one_letter_code
_entity_poly.pdbx_strand_id
1 'polypeptide(L)'
;MQAEGYKQMYDSHLHDEFPLAYLITIRCFGTWLHGDERLTVDRHGLNIYGTRRRPANANLERVMKRNMRIEPITFNQRQREIVKKAIKEVCSCRRYYLWAVNVRTNHAHAVVSAQSRPEPIADAFKSYSTRKLREAGLIGYDVRPWARGRSRRYLWKEQSRCESY
;
A
#
# COMPACT_ATOMS: atom_id res chain seq x y z
N MET A 1 -14.24 -9.86 21.63
CA MET A 1 -13.65 -11.16 21.99
C MET A 1 -12.56 -11.68 21.05
N GLN A 2 -12.44 -11.24 19.78
CA GLN A 2 -11.34 -11.69 18.90
C GLN A 2 -10.01 -10.91 19.04
N ALA A 3 -10.02 -9.70 19.59
CA ALA A 3 -8.83 -8.86 19.70
C ALA A 3 -7.85 -9.29 20.80
N GLU A 4 -8.34 -9.84 21.89
CA GLU A 4 -7.50 -10.25 23.03
C GLU A 4 -6.70 -11.53 22.78
N GLY A 5 -7.28 -12.50 22.08
CA GLY A 5 -6.58 -13.74 21.73
C GLY A 5 -5.39 -13.53 20.78
N TYR A 6 -5.49 -12.57 19.85
CA TYR A 6 -4.38 -12.20 18.97
C TYR A 6 -3.29 -11.43 19.69
N LYS A 7 -3.64 -10.59 20.65
CA LYS A 7 -2.67 -9.85 21.46
C LYS A 7 -1.76 -10.79 22.26
N GLN A 8 -2.35 -11.82 22.89
CA GLN A 8 -1.60 -12.83 23.63
C GLN A 8 -0.70 -13.72 22.74
N MET A 9 -1.10 -14.00 21.50
CA MET A 9 -0.32 -14.83 20.56
C MET A 9 0.89 -14.07 20.00
N TYR A 10 0.86 -12.74 19.96
CA TYR A 10 1.97 -11.90 19.49
C TYR A 10 2.92 -11.47 20.62
N ASP A 11 2.52 -11.59 21.90
CA ASP A 11 3.33 -11.18 23.05
C ASP A 11 4.36 -12.22 23.52
N SER A 12 4.31 -13.47 23.01
CA SER A 12 5.22 -14.51 23.43
C SER A 12 6.05 -15.07 22.27
N HIS A 13 7.34 -14.78 22.24
CA HIS A 13 8.43 -15.53 21.59
C HIS A 13 8.66 -15.45 20.08
N LEU A 14 7.92 -14.66 19.29
CA LEU A 14 8.15 -14.53 17.84
C LEU A 14 8.73 -13.15 17.41
N HIS A 15 9.28 -12.39 18.35
CA HIS A 15 9.70 -11.00 18.14
C HIS A 15 10.98 -10.82 17.31
N ASP A 16 11.75 -11.86 17.03
CA ASP A 16 13.05 -11.69 16.35
C ASP A 16 12.98 -11.73 14.83
N GLU A 17 11.94 -12.32 14.24
CA GLU A 17 11.88 -12.52 12.79
C GLU A 17 10.94 -11.53 12.06
N PHE A 18 9.83 -11.14 12.67
CA PHE A 18 8.84 -10.25 12.07
C PHE A 18 8.55 -9.02 12.94
N PRO A 19 8.34 -7.83 12.35
CA PRO A 19 7.96 -6.63 13.10
C PRO A 19 6.55 -6.77 13.69
N LEU A 20 6.23 -5.94 14.67
CA LEU A 20 4.89 -5.87 15.26
C LEU A 20 3.80 -5.60 14.20
N ALA A 21 4.12 -4.76 13.24
CA ALA A 21 3.24 -4.47 12.10
C ALA A 21 4.03 -3.90 10.91
N TYR A 22 3.37 -3.85 9.78
CA TYR A 22 3.80 -3.16 8.57
C TYR A 22 2.85 -2.02 8.25
N LEU A 23 3.37 -0.82 7.97
CA LEU A 23 2.63 0.18 7.23
C LEU A 23 2.86 -0.08 5.73
N ILE A 24 1.84 -0.55 5.05
CA ILE A 24 1.86 -0.84 3.62
C ILE A 24 1.15 0.28 2.88
N THR A 25 1.84 0.87 1.90
CA THR A 25 1.25 1.88 1.01
C THR A 25 1.27 1.38 -0.42
N ILE A 26 0.10 1.31 -1.04
CA ILE A 26 -0.08 1.02 -2.46
C ILE A 26 -0.65 2.26 -3.15
N ARG A 27 -0.09 2.60 -4.32
CA ARG A 27 -0.44 3.83 -5.07
C ARG A 27 -1.13 3.50 -6.36
N CYS A 28 -2.04 4.38 -6.78
CA CYS A 28 -2.66 4.29 -8.08
C CYS A 28 -1.66 4.64 -9.19
N PHE A 29 -1.89 4.06 -10.38
CA PHE A 29 -1.05 4.31 -11.55
C PHE A 29 -1.06 5.79 -11.94
N GLY A 30 0.12 6.30 -12.29
CA GLY A 30 0.31 7.64 -12.85
C GLY A 30 0.16 8.82 -11.87
N THR A 31 -0.20 8.56 -10.60
CA THR A 31 -0.47 9.64 -9.63
C THR A 31 0.75 10.17 -8.90
N TRP A 32 1.92 9.56 -9.12
CA TRP A 32 3.20 10.00 -8.56
C TRP A 32 4.33 9.61 -9.52
N LEU A 33 4.78 10.57 -10.28
CA LEU A 33 5.80 10.39 -11.31
C LEU A 33 7.19 10.81 -10.81
N HIS A 34 8.24 10.34 -11.48
CA HIS A 34 9.57 10.88 -11.25
C HIS A 34 9.61 12.35 -11.67
N GLY A 35 10.21 13.18 -10.82
CA GLY A 35 10.23 14.64 -10.99
C GLY A 35 9.15 15.39 -10.21
N ASP A 36 8.17 14.70 -9.63
CA ASP A 36 7.11 15.27 -8.81
C ASP A 36 7.66 16.08 -7.62
N GLU A 37 7.00 17.20 -7.28
CA GLU A 37 7.36 18.10 -6.18
C GLU A 37 7.46 17.38 -4.83
N ARG A 38 6.69 16.33 -4.63
CA ARG A 38 6.72 15.48 -3.42
C ARG A 38 7.97 14.64 -3.30
N LEU A 39 8.91 14.79 -4.21
CA LEU A 39 10.16 14.07 -4.30
C LEU A 39 9.97 12.56 -4.53
N THR A 40 10.86 11.95 -5.27
CA THR A 40 10.78 10.52 -5.60
C THR A 40 12.03 9.77 -5.17
N VAL A 41 11.90 8.47 -4.95
CA VAL A 41 13.01 7.57 -4.64
C VAL A 41 13.41 6.82 -5.89
N ASP A 42 14.71 6.73 -6.15
CA ASP A 42 15.26 5.95 -7.26
C ASP A 42 15.23 4.45 -6.94
N ARG A 43 14.94 3.63 -7.96
CA ARG A 43 15.01 2.17 -7.83
C ARG A 43 16.44 1.63 -7.72
N HIS A 44 17.40 2.36 -8.24
CA HIS A 44 18.80 1.94 -8.26
C HIS A 44 19.55 2.19 -6.96
N GLY A 45 19.01 3.00 -6.08
CA GLY A 45 19.57 3.31 -4.77
C GLY A 45 18.73 2.72 -3.67
N LEU A 46 18.77 1.42 -3.47
CA LEU A 46 18.47 0.78 -2.18
C LEU A 46 17.22 1.28 -1.42
N ASN A 47 16.24 1.89 -1.94
CA ASN A 47 14.97 2.30 -1.31
C ASN A 47 14.91 2.09 0.24
N ILE A 48 16.01 2.43 0.92
CA ILE A 48 16.21 2.30 2.36
C ILE A 48 15.61 3.54 3.01
N TYR A 49 14.93 3.37 4.13
CA TYR A 49 14.45 4.47 4.95
C TYR A 49 15.63 5.41 5.30
N GLY A 50 15.47 6.71 5.04
CA GLY A 50 16.53 7.71 5.22
C GLY A 50 17.35 8.02 3.96
N THR A 51 17.19 7.29 2.86
CA THR A 51 17.86 7.60 1.59
C THR A 51 17.37 8.94 1.04
N ARG A 52 18.31 9.76 0.56
CA ARG A 52 18.01 11.06 -0.05
C ARG A 52 17.07 10.89 -1.24
N ARG A 53 15.96 11.62 -1.22
CA ARG A 53 15.00 11.62 -2.32
C ARG A 53 15.57 12.42 -3.51
N ARG A 54 15.20 12.05 -4.72
CA ARG A 54 15.50 12.84 -5.92
C ARG A 54 14.80 14.20 -5.85
N PRO A 55 15.48 15.29 -6.17
CA PRO A 55 14.86 16.61 -6.24
C PRO A 55 13.74 16.64 -7.29
N ALA A 56 12.82 17.57 -7.13
CA ALA A 56 11.78 17.84 -8.10
C ALA A 56 12.42 18.26 -9.45
N ASN A 57 11.82 17.80 -10.54
CA ASN A 57 12.24 18.14 -11.90
C ASN A 57 11.03 18.19 -12.83
N ALA A 58 10.50 19.38 -13.05
CA ALA A 58 9.30 19.61 -13.84
C ALA A 58 9.43 19.12 -15.30
N ASN A 59 10.63 19.17 -15.88
CA ASN A 59 10.85 18.66 -17.25
C ASN A 59 10.74 17.13 -17.28
N LEU A 60 11.35 16.45 -16.29
CA LEU A 60 11.24 14.99 -16.17
C LEU A 60 9.78 14.57 -15.93
N GLU A 61 9.07 15.25 -15.06
CA GLU A 61 7.67 14.97 -14.79
C GLU A 61 6.81 15.14 -16.06
N ARG A 62 7.04 16.21 -16.83
CA ARG A 62 6.35 16.46 -18.11
C ARG A 62 6.61 15.36 -19.13
N VAL A 63 7.86 14.91 -19.27
CA VAL A 63 8.22 13.79 -20.15
C VAL A 63 7.53 12.50 -19.69
N MET A 64 7.55 12.23 -18.40
CA MET A 64 6.88 11.05 -17.83
C MET A 64 5.36 11.08 -18.07
N LYS A 65 4.72 12.23 -17.88
CA LYS A 65 3.28 12.42 -18.19
C LYS A 65 2.99 12.18 -19.67
N ARG A 66 3.78 12.76 -20.58
CA ARG A 66 3.59 12.58 -22.02
C ARG A 66 3.78 11.13 -22.48
N ASN A 67 4.64 10.37 -21.82
CA ASN A 67 4.90 8.98 -22.16
C ASN A 67 3.92 7.99 -21.52
N MET A 68 2.97 8.46 -20.70
CA MET A 68 1.93 7.60 -20.16
C MET A 68 0.94 7.22 -21.26
N ARG A 69 0.63 5.93 -21.38
CA ARG A 69 -0.35 5.40 -22.34
C ARG A 69 -1.79 5.55 -21.88
N ILE A 70 -2.01 5.73 -20.59
CA ILE A 70 -3.31 5.91 -19.95
C ILE A 70 -3.24 7.04 -18.94
N GLU A 71 -4.37 7.71 -18.72
CA GLU A 71 -4.47 8.76 -17.71
C GLU A 71 -4.20 8.25 -16.29
N PRO A 72 -3.75 9.14 -15.38
CA PRO A 72 -3.60 8.81 -13.98
C PRO A 72 -4.90 8.28 -13.38
N ILE A 73 -4.82 7.18 -12.67
CA ILE A 73 -6.01 6.56 -12.08
C ILE A 73 -6.26 7.16 -10.70
N THR A 74 -7.46 7.68 -10.52
CA THR A 74 -7.97 8.14 -9.23
C THR A 74 -9.27 7.42 -8.89
N PHE A 75 -9.46 7.10 -7.61
CA PHE A 75 -10.66 6.42 -7.14
C PHE A 75 -11.71 7.41 -6.68
N ASN A 76 -12.93 7.24 -7.16
CA ASN A 76 -14.12 7.87 -6.59
C ASN A 76 -14.51 7.19 -5.26
N GLN A 77 -15.54 7.70 -4.58
CA GLN A 77 -15.96 7.19 -3.29
C GLN A 77 -16.33 5.69 -3.35
N ARG A 78 -17.14 5.27 -4.32
CA ARG A 78 -17.57 3.87 -4.47
C ARG A 78 -16.38 2.93 -4.70
N GLN A 79 -15.42 3.32 -5.53
CA GLN A 79 -14.20 2.55 -5.75
C GLN A 79 -13.37 2.43 -4.48
N ARG A 80 -13.24 3.51 -3.70
CA ARG A 80 -12.50 3.49 -2.42
C ARG A 80 -13.13 2.55 -1.41
N GLU A 81 -14.45 2.50 -1.33
CA GLU A 81 -15.17 1.58 -0.43
C GLU A 81 -14.94 0.13 -0.82
N ILE A 82 -14.98 -0.20 -2.11
CA ILE A 82 -14.68 -1.54 -2.61
C ILE A 82 -13.24 -1.93 -2.31
N VAL A 83 -12.28 -1.05 -2.55
CA VAL A 83 -10.87 -1.30 -2.23
C VAL A 83 -10.68 -1.53 -0.72
N LYS A 84 -11.31 -0.69 0.11
CA LYS A 84 -11.28 -0.85 1.58
C LYS A 84 -11.84 -2.19 2.02
N LYS A 85 -12.98 -2.60 1.45
CA LYS A 85 -13.60 -3.90 1.73
C LYS A 85 -12.70 -5.05 1.28
N ALA A 86 -12.14 -4.96 0.08
CA ALA A 86 -11.23 -5.97 -0.46
C ALA A 86 -9.99 -6.18 0.42
N ILE A 87 -9.37 -5.10 0.93
CA ILE A 87 -8.23 -5.19 1.85
C ILE A 87 -8.64 -5.91 3.16
N LYS A 88 -9.81 -5.57 3.72
CA LYS A 88 -10.34 -6.24 4.91
C LYS A 88 -10.56 -7.74 4.67
N GLU A 89 -11.14 -8.11 3.53
CA GLU A 89 -11.38 -9.51 3.14
C GLU A 89 -10.06 -10.29 2.99
N VAL A 90 -9.04 -9.70 2.37
CA VAL A 90 -7.71 -10.33 2.27
C VAL A 90 -7.12 -10.58 3.65
N CYS A 91 -7.20 -9.60 4.56
CA CYS A 91 -6.70 -9.75 5.92
C CYS A 91 -7.43 -10.87 6.67
N SER A 92 -8.76 -10.92 6.57
CA SER A 92 -9.57 -11.97 7.17
C SER A 92 -9.22 -13.37 6.62
N CYS A 93 -9.18 -13.53 5.29
CA CYS A 93 -8.88 -14.81 4.64
C CYS A 93 -7.48 -15.33 4.94
N ARG A 94 -6.51 -14.44 5.04
CA ARG A 94 -5.11 -14.78 5.30
C ARG A 94 -4.72 -14.76 6.77
N ARG A 95 -5.67 -14.49 7.66
CA ARG A 95 -5.46 -14.37 9.10
C ARG A 95 -4.43 -13.30 9.47
N TYR A 96 -4.42 -12.19 8.71
CA TYR A 96 -3.63 -11.01 9.07
C TYR A 96 -4.43 -10.16 10.04
N TYR A 97 -3.78 -9.57 11.01
CA TYR A 97 -4.44 -8.61 11.89
C TYR A 97 -4.36 -7.21 11.27
N LEU A 98 -5.50 -6.65 10.91
CA LEU A 98 -5.62 -5.31 10.33
C LEU A 98 -5.90 -4.30 11.43
N TRP A 99 -4.93 -3.45 11.71
CA TRP A 99 -5.07 -2.35 12.68
C TRP A 99 -5.83 -1.17 12.10
N ALA A 100 -5.46 -0.75 10.91
CA ALA A 100 -6.09 0.37 10.22
C ALA A 100 -6.03 0.20 8.71
N VAL A 101 -7.01 0.76 8.01
CA VAL A 101 -7.01 0.92 6.57
C VAL A 101 -7.63 2.25 6.18
N ASN A 102 -6.90 3.01 5.37
CA ASN A 102 -7.36 4.28 4.80
C ASN A 102 -7.13 4.26 3.29
N VAL A 103 -8.21 4.40 2.53
CA VAL A 103 -8.18 4.45 1.06
C VAL A 103 -8.51 5.86 0.61
N ARG A 104 -7.52 6.51 -0.01
CA ARG A 104 -7.62 7.85 -0.57
C ARG A 104 -7.88 7.76 -2.08
N THR A 105 -7.99 8.90 -2.73
CA THR A 105 -8.26 8.98 -4.18
C THR A 105 -7.15 8.36 -5.03
N ASN A 106 -5.90 8.43 -4.60
CA ASN A 106 -4.72 8.03 -5.38
C ASN A 106 -3.79 7.00 -4.69
N HIS A 107 -4.15 6.56 -3.48
CA HIS A 107 -3.37 5.54 -2.75
C HIS A 107 -4.20 4.91 -1.64
N ALA A 108 -3.72 3.81 -1.10
CA ALA A 108 -4.25 3.20 0.11
C ALA A 108 -3.11 2.90 1.10
N HIS A 109 -3.39 3.14 2.38
CA HIS A 109 -2.56 2.76 3.51
C HIS A 109 -3.24 1.65 4.30
N ALA A 110 -2.47 0.67 4.73
CA ALA A 110 -2.92 -0.35 5.67
C ALA A 110 -1.83 -0.62 6.72
N VAL A 111 -2.22 -0.68 7.98
CA VAL A 111 -1.37 -1.14 9.08
C VAL A 111 -1.76 -2.56 9.43
N VAL A 112 -0.83 -3.50 9.25
CA VAL A 112 -1.10 -4.93 9.29
C VAL A 112 -0.03 -5.66 10.07
N SER A 113 -0.43 -6.52 11.01
CA SER A 113 0.45 -7.54 11.61
C SER A 113 0.28 -8.87 10.89
N ALA A 114 1.38 -9.48 10.50
CA ALA A 114 1.40 -10.76 9.80
C ALA A 114 2.74 -11.47 9.97
N GLN A 115 2.72 -12.79 10.02
CA GLN A 115 3.90 -13.65 9.93
C GLN A 115 4.24 -13.91 8.46
N SER A 116 4.47 -12.86 7.71
CA SER A 116 4.76 -12.89 6.28
C SER A 116 5.51 -11.63 5.88
N ARG A 117 6.29 -11.71 4.81
CA ARG A 117 6.92 -10.52 4.24
C ARG A 117 5.87 -9.55 3.70
N PRO A 118 6.13 -8.24 3.72
CA PRO A 118 5.15 -7.23 3.30
C PRO A 118 4.87 -7.22 1.79
N GLU A 119 5.77 -7.77 0.96
CA GLU A 119 5.60 -7.82 -0.48
C GLU A 119 4.37 -8.66 -0.90
N PRO A 120 4.24 -9.94 -0.47
CA PRO A 120 3.06 -10.75 -0.76
C PRO A 120 1.76 -10.14 -0.23
N ILE A 121 1.82 -9.42 0.90
CA ILE A 121 0.65 -8.74 1.46
C ILE A 121 0.19 -7.62 0.53
N ALA A 122 1.11 -6.74 0.12
CA ALA A 122 0.82 -5.63 -0.79
C ALA A 122 0.32 -6.12 -2.16
N ASP A 123 0.92 -7.20 -2.69
CA ASP A 123 0.50 -7.79 -3.96
C ASP A 123 -0.90 -8.41 -3.87
N ALA A 124 -1.23 -9.04 -2.74
CA ALA A 124 -2.57 -9.55 -2.49
C ALA A 124 -3.60 -8.42 -2.41
N PHE A 125 -3.28 -7.31 -1.73
CA PHE A 125 -4.17 -6.14 -1.68
C PHE A 125 -4.44 -5.58 -3.07
N LYS A 126 -3.41 -5.41 -3.90
CA LYS A 126 -3.55 -4.92 -5.27
C LYS A 126 -4.38 -5.86 -6.14
N SER A 127 -4.04 -7.15 -6.14
CA SER A 127 -4.69 -8.15 -7.00
C SER A 127 -6.16 -8.31 -6.65
N TYR A 128 -6.45 -8.45 -5.36
CA TYR A 128 -7.81 -8.67 -4.89
C TYR A 128 -8.68 -7.43 -5.09
N SER A 129 -8.16 -6.24 -4.79
CA SER A 129 -8.87 -4.98 -5.03
C SER A 129 -9.16 -4.77 -6.53
N THR A 130 -8.20 -5.08 -7.41
CA THR A 130 -8.41 -5.01 -8.86
C THR A 130 -9.54 -5.94 -9.30
N ARG A 131 -9.53 -7.18 -8.83
CA ARG A 131 -10.59 -8.14 -9.13
C ARG A 131 -11.96 -7.62 -8.69
N LYS A 132 -12.07 -7.14 -7.45
CA LYS A 132 -13.34 -6.61 -6.91
C LYS A 132 -13.85 -5.37 -7.66
N LEU A 133 -12.96 -4.49 -8.08
CA LEU A 133 -13.32 -3.33 -8.91
C LEU A 133 -13.85 -3.75 -10.29
N ARG A 134 -13.27 -4.80 -10.89
CA ARG A 134 -13.74 -5.37 -12.16
C ARG A 134 -15.07 -6.09 -12.00
N GLU A 135 -15.24 -6.91 -10.98
CA GLU A 135 -16.50 -7.60 -10.66
C GLU A 135 -17.64 -6.59 -10.45
N ALA A 136 -17.35 -5.41 -9.90
CA ALA A 136 -18.30 -4.32 -9.73
C ALA A 136 -18.54 -3.47 -11.01
N GLY A 137 -17.85 -3.75 -12.11
CA GLY A 137 -17.93 -2.99 -13.35
C GLY A 137 -17.38 -1.55 -13.26
N LEU A 138 -16.50 -1.28 -12.29
CA LEU A 138 -15.98 0.07 -12.04
C LEU A 138 -14.63 0.37 -12.71
N ILE A 139 -13.98 -0.65 -13.25
CA ILE A 139 -12.79 -0.54 -14.12
C ILE A 139 -12.85 -1.60 -15.21
N GLY A 140 -12.27 -1.31 -16.38
CA GLY A 140 -12.12 -2.26 -17.47
C GLY A 140 -11.12 -3.39 -17.13
N TYR A 141 -11.20 -4.49 -17.86
CA TYR A 141 -10.29 -5.64 -17.69
C TYR A 141 -8.86 -5.34 -18.10
N ASP A 142 -8.66 -4.42 -19.01
CA ASP A 142 -7.37 -3.90 -19.50
C ASP A 142 -6.72 -2.91 -18.52
N VAL A 143 -7.51 -2.31 -17.62
CA VAL A 143 -7.04 -1.30 -16.66
C VAL A 143 -6.23 -1.95 -15.55
N ARG A 144 -5.02 -1.42 -15.33
CA ARG A 144 -4.15 -1.76 -14.19
C ARG A 144 -4.10 -0.58 -13.22
N PRO A 145 -4.94 -0.59 -12.18
CA PRO A 145 -5.14 0.60 -11.34
C PRO A 145 -3.94 0.95 -10.46
N TRP A 146 -3.01 0.02 -10.23
CA TRP A 146 -1.92 0.20 -9.30
C TRP A 146 -0.57 0.46 -9.98
N ALA A 147 0.21 1.35 -9.42
CA ALA A 147 1.62 1.49 -9.76
C ALA A 147 2.40 0.21 -9.44
N ARG A 148 3.48 -0.06 -10.19
CA ARG A 148 4.32 -1.26 -9.98
C ARG A 148 4.95 -1.31 -8.59
N GLY A 149 5.38 -0.17 -8.07
CA GLY A 149 6.00 -0.06 -6.75
C GLY A 149 5.01 -0.20 -5.60
N ARG A 150 5.55 -0.37 -4.43
CA ARG A 150 4.88 -0.31 -3.13
C ARG A 150 5.84 0.32 -2.14
N SER A 151 5.31 0.98 -1.12
CA SER A 151 6.08 1.44 0.01
C SER A 151 5.71 0.59 1.22
N ARG A 152 6.70 0.27 2.01
CA ARG A 152 6.55 -0.48 3.24
C ARG A 152 7.41 0.12 4.33
N ARG A 153 6.85 0.23 5.52
CA ARG A 153 7.58 0.61 6.73
C ARG A 153 7.39 -0.46 7.77
N TYR A 154 8.48 -0.90 8.38
CA TYR A 154 8.49 -1.89 9.45
C TYR A 154 8.25 -1.16 10.78
N LEU A 155 7.27 -1.60 11.54
CA LEU A 155 6.89 -1.01 12.81
C LEU A 155 7.29 -1.97 13.94
N TRP A 156 8.46 -1.72 14.52
CA TRP A 156 9.05 -2.57 15.56
C TRP A 156 8.61 -2.22 16.98
N LYS A 157 8.17 -0.97 17.19
CA LYS A 157 7.71 -0.47 18.48
C LYS A 157 6.22 -0.21 18.45
N GLU A 158 5.56 -0.38 19.57
CA GLU A 158 4.12 -0.15 19.68
C GLU A 158 3.73 1.31 19.35
N GLN A 159 4.53 2.29 19.82
CA GLN A 159 4.34 3.70 19.47
C GLN A 159 4.33 3.96 17.96
N SER A 160 5.27 3.37 17.21
CA SER A 160 5.33 3.54 15.74
C SER A 160 4.09 2.99 15.03
N ARG A 161 3.38 2.04 15.64
CA ARG A 161 2.12 1.51 15.14
C ARG A 161 0.97 2.51 15.27
N CYS A 162 0.89 3.20 16.41
CA CYS A 162 -0.14 4.20 16.68
C CYS A 162 0.02 5.47 15.85
N GLU A 163 1.25 5.94 15.63
CA GLU A 163 1.54 7.15 14.84
C GLU A 163 1.27 7.00 13.33
N SER A 164 0.96 5.80 12.86
CA SER A 164 0.79 5.49 11.43
C SER A 164 -0.67 5.48 10.97
N TYR A 165 -1.61 5.92 11.81
CA TYR A 165 -3.04 6.05 11.50
C TYR A 165 -3.39 7.30 10.70
#